data_9d50397af5682197344a60417e1534a0
#
_entry.id   9d50397af5682197344a60417e1534a0
#
_cell.length_a   1.000
_cell.length_b   1.000
_cell.length_c   1.000
_cell.angle_alpha   90.00
_cell.angle_beta   90.00
_cell.angle_gamma   90.00
#
_symmetry.space_group_name_H-M   'P 1'
#
loop_
_entity.id
_entity.type
_entity.pdbx_description
1 polymer ?
#
loop_
_entity_poly.entity_id
_entity_poly.type
_entity_poly.pdbx_seq_one_letter_code
_entity_poly.pdbx_strand_id
1 'polypeptide(L)'
;MKFRGVLRREVMLFSGPAGWAEFSPFTEYDDGEAASWLRAAVEAGWQGFPKPMRTTVPVNATVPAVAPKDVPAVLARYDGPKTVKIKVAERGQSLEEDVARVAAVAAAAPGSALRVDANGGWDVPTAVEALTRLAEYGLEYAEQPAPDIDGLRQVRLELRRRGIGTLIAADESVRKENDPLLVAREEAADLIVVKVQPLGGVRRALDIVAQAGLPAVVSSALDSSVGISAGVALAAALPELPYACGLATVSLMDGDVTGRPLMPAGGELPVRRVEVDEDLLERYAAPAERQQWWTERLERTYRTLAGVAAAR
;
A
#
# COMPACT_ATOMS: atom_id res chain seq x y z
N MET A 1 12.18 -6.38 9.79
CA MET A 1 12.34 -4.92 10.15
C MET A 1 11.01 -4.42 10.67
N LYS A 2 10.97 -3.53 11.69
CA LYS A 2 9.71 -2.96 12.18
C LYS A 2 9.15 -1.97 11.14
N PHE A 3 7.90 -2.15 10.74
CA PHE A 3 7.22 -1.27 9.79
C PHE A 3 5.81 -0.97 10.31
N ARG A 4 5.47 0.30 10.56
CA ARG A 4 4.20 0.75 11.16
C ARG A 4 3.84 -0.02 12.47
N GLY A 5 4.81 -0.34 13.29
CA GLY A 5 4.61 -1.13 14.51
C GLY A 5 4.52 -2.65 14.30
N VAL A 6 4.35 -3.11 13.06
CA VAL A 6 4.22 -4.54 12.73
C VAL A 6 5.60 -5.20 12.71
N LEU A 7 5.75 -6.28 13.47
CA LEU A 7 6.94 -7.15 13.49
C LEU A 7 6.67 -8.51 12.87
N ARG A 8 5.42 -8.96 12.89
CA ARG A 8 4.94 -10.20 12.26
C ARG A 8 3.69 -9.90 11.47
N ARG A 9 3.62 -10.46 10.28
CA ARG A 9 2.44 -10.39 9.42
C ARG A 9 1.85 -11.79 9.33
N GLU A 10 0.67 -11.98 9.88
CA GLU A 10 -0.07 -13.22 9.74
C GLU A 10 -0.97 -13.12 8.51
N VAL A 11 -0.98 -14.19 7.72
CA VAL A 11 -1.79 -14.30 6.51
C VAL A 11 -2.46 -15.67 6.48
N MET A 12 -3.70 -15.74 6.04
CA MET A 12 -4.37 -16.98 5.71
C MET A 12 -4.34 -17.15 4.19
N LEU A 13 -3.87 -18.30 3.73
CA LEU A 13 -3.82 -18.64 2.32
C LEU A 13 -4.79 -19.76 2.02
N PHE A 14 -5.41 -19.72 0.87
CA PHE A 14 -6.21 -20.82 0.32
C PHE A 14 -6.09 -20.86 -1.20
N SER A 15 -6.22 -22.06 -1.76
CA SER A 15 -6.23 -22.26 -3.20
C SER A 15 -7.65 -22.41 -3.71
N GLY A 16 -7.92 -21.81 -4.85
CA GLY A 16 -9.15 -21.99 -5.61
C GLY A 16 -8.84 -22.41 -7.05
N PRO A 17 -9.88 -22.59 -7.89
CA PRO A 17 -9.68 -23.01 -9.28
C PRO A 17 -8.90 -22.00 -10.13
N ALA A 18 -8.85 -20.73 -9.72
CA ALA A 18 -8.08 -19.69 -10.39
C ALA A 18 -6.67 -19.50 -9.79
N GLY A 19 -6.31 -20.24 -8.73
CA GLY A 19 -5.01 -20.23 -8.06
C GLY A 19 -5.06 -19.74 -6.62
N TRP A 20 -3.88 -19.48 -6.05
CA TRP A 20 -3.73 -19.07 -4.66
C TRP A 20 -4.29 -17.67 -4.38
N ALA A 21 -4.83 -17.49 -3.19
CA ALA A 21 -5.40 -16.25 -2.68
C ALA A 21 -5.01 -16.01 -1.22
N GLU A 22 -4.95 -14.74 -0.84
CA GLU A 22 -4.59 -14.30 0.50
C GLU A 22 -5.75 -13.56 1.18
N PHE A 23 -6.09 -13.99 2.41
CA PHE A 23 -6.98 -13.31 3.33
C PHE A 23 -6.18 -12.91 4.57
N SER A 24 -5.86 -11.62 4.68
CA SER A 24 -4.94 -11.13 5.71
C SER A 24 -5.32 -9.76 6.27
N PRO A 25 -6.59 -9.52 6.67
CA PRO A 25 -6.95 -8.27 7.33
C PRO A 25 -6.12 -8.10 8.61
N PHE A 26 -5.77 -6.86 8.96
CA PHE A 26 -5.09 -6.60 10.22
C PHE A 26 -5.93 -7.09 11.40
N THR A 27 -5.27 -7.55 12.47
CA THR A 27 -5.93 -8.22 13.59
C THR A 27 -6.86 -7.29 14.38
N GLU A 28 -6.62 -5.99 14.32
CA GLU A 28 -7.43 -4.94 14.94
C GLU A 28 -8.70 -4.58 14.16
N TYR A 29 -8.83 -5.00 12.89
CA TYR A 29 -10.02 -4.76 12.09
C TYR A 29 -11.18 -5.65 12.52
N ASP A 30 -12.39 -5.10 12.56
CA ASP A 30 -13.59 -5.86 12.81
C ASP A 30 -13.98 -6.77 11.61
N ASP A 31 -15.01 -7.60 11.81
CA ASP A 31 -15.46 -8.54 10.78
C ASP A 31 -16.12 -7.81 9.59
N GLY A 32 -16.63 -6.59 9.78
CA GLY A 32 -17.19 -5.74 8.72
C GLY A 32 -16.10 -5.22 7.78
N GLU A 33 -15.01 -4.71 8.34
CA GLU A 33 -13.84 -4.26 7.58
C GLU A 33 -13.16 -5.46 6.89
N ALA A 34 -13.03 -6.60 7.61
CA ALA A 34 -12.44 -7.83 7.07
C ALA A 34 -13.26 -8.43 5.92
N ALA A 35 -14.56 -8.17 5.83
CA ALA A 35 -15.42 -8.70 4.77
C ALA A 35 -14.99 -8.27 3.35
N SER A 36 -14.49 -7.05 3.19
CA SER A 36 -13.92 -6.59 1.92
C SER A 36 -12.65 -7.38 1.54
N TRP A 37 -11.81 -7.69 2.50
CA TRP A 37 -10.60 -8.51 2.31
C TRP A 37 -10.95 -9.93 1.89
N LEU A 38 -11.98 -10.52 2.51
CA LEU A 38 -12.45 -11.85 2.12
C LEU A 38 -13.04 -11.85 0.71
N ARG A 39 -13.79 -10.82 0.33
CA ARG A 39 -14.30 -10.67 -1.04
C ARG A 39 -13.15 -10.64 -2.05
N ALA A 40 -12.10 -9.85 -1.77
CA ALA A 40 -10.90 -9.78 -2.62
C ALA A 40 -10.21 -11.14 -2.76
N ALA A 41 -10.09 -11.88 -1.65
CA ALA A 41 -9.49 -13.21 -1.65
C ALA A 41 -10.35 -14.23 -2.43
N VAL A 42 -11.67 -14.19 -2.30
CA VAL A 42 -12.59 -15.02 -3.09
C VAL A 42 -12.50 -14.69 -4.58
N GLU A 43 -12.47 -13.41 -4.97
CA GLU A 43 -12.23 -13.03 -6.36
C GLU A 43 -10.91 -13.63 -6.87
N ALA A 44 -9.81 -13.45 -6.15
CA ALA A 44 -8.50 -13.91 -6.55
C ALA A 44 -8.43 -15.45 -6.73
N GLY A 45 -9.04 -16.21 -5.83
CA GLY A 45 -8.99 -17.67 -5.84
C GLY A 45 -9.99 -18.33 -6.80
N TRP A 46 -11.16 -17.72 -7.05
CA TRP A 46 -12.23 -18.35 -7.83
C TRP A 46 -12.49 -17.73 -9.18
N GLN A 47 -12.35 -16.41 -9.33
CA GLN A 47 -12.64 -15.71 -10.58
C GLN A 47 -11.36 -15.35 -11.35
N GLY A 48 -10.22 -15.31 -10.64
CA GLY A 48 -8.96 -14.82 -11.18
C GLY A 48 -8.97 -13.31 -11.45
N PHE A 49 -7.89 -12.82 -12.04
CA PHE A 49 -7.70 -11.39 -12.30
C PHE A 49 -8.13 -11.00 -13.72
N PRO A 50 -8.49 -9.72 -13.94
CA PRO A 50 -8.71 -9.19 -15.27
C PRO A 50 -7.47 -9.36 -16.16
N LYS A 51 -7.69 -9.29 -17.50
CA LYS A 51 -6.58 -9.32 -18.46
C LYS A 51 -5.67 -8.10 -18.23
N PRO A 52 -4.36 -8.31 -18.07
CA PRO A 52 -3.43 -7.21 -17.88
C PRO A 52 -3.20 -6.44 -19.18
N MET A 53 -2.96 -5.13 -19.07
CA MET A 53 -2.59 -4.23 -20.17
C MET A 53 -1.07 -4.08 -20.33
N ARG A 54 -0.30 -4.57 -19.35
CA ARG A 54 1.18 -4.52 -19.30
C ARG A 54 1.73 -5.79 -18.68
N THR A 55 3.01 -6.06 -18.94
CA THR A 55 3.70 -7.27 -18.46
C THR A 55 4.55 -7.04 -17.21
N THR A 56 4.85 -5.77 -16.91
CA THR A 56 5.56 -5.33 -15.71
C THR A 56 4.86 -4.12 -15.10
N VAL A 57 5.10 -3.88 -13.82
CA VAL A 57 4.56 -2.77 -13.05
C VAL A 57 5.71 -2.04 -12.36
N PRO A 58 5.89 -0.70 -12.58
CA PRO A 58 6.88 0.06 -11.86
C PRO A 58 6.55 0.14 -10.38
N VAL A 59 7.58 -0.02 -9.53
CA VAL A 59 7.39 -0.01 -8.07
C VAL A 59 8.42 0.89 -7.38
N ASN A 60 8.03 1.43 -6.22
CA ASN A 60 8.94 2.20 -5.38
C ASN A 60 9.61 1.33 -4.31
N ALA A 61 10.84 1.67 -3.96
CA ALA A 61 11.44 1.28 -2.69
C ALA A 61 10.71 2.00 -1.54
N THR A 62 10.70 1.39 -0.36
CA THR A 62 10.14 2.01 0.84
C THR A 62 11.23 2.10 1.92
N VAL A 63 11.46 3.32 2.40
CA VAL A 63 12.37 3.58 3.52
C VAL A 63 11.51 3.83 4.76
N PRO A 64 11.52 2.92 5.76
CA PRO A 64 10.84 3.11 7.04
C PRO A 64 11.41 4.30 7.81
N ALA A 65 10.81 4.63 8.95
CA ALA A 65 11.27 5.70 9.84
C ALA A 65 12.56 5.33 10.59
N VAL A 66 13.62 5.05 9.83
CA VAL A 66 14.97 4.72 10.33
C VAL A 66 15.82 5.98 10.48
N ALA A 67 16.91 5.88 11.24
CA ALA A 67 17.88 6.96 11.32
C ALA A 67 18.57 7.19 9.95
N PRO A 68 19.00 8.41 9.63
CA PRO A 68 19.64 8.74 8.34
C PRO A 68 20.83 7.82 7.99
N LYS A 69 21.64 7.42 8.96
CA LYS A 69 22.78 6.52 8.78
C LYS A 69 22.40 5.12 8.29
N ASP A 70 21.17 4.68 8.54
CA ASP A 70 20.69 3.34 8.19
C ASP A 70 20.01 3.30 6.80
N VAL A 71 19.75 4.45 6.19
CA VAL A 71 19.12 4.58 4.86
C VAL A 71 19.83 3.77 3.77
N PRO A 72 21.18 3.80 3.63
CA PRO A 72 21.88 3.01 2.61
C PRO A 72 21.63 1.51 2.75
N ALA A 73 21.59 0.98 3.97
CA ALA A 73 21.34 -0.44 4.23
C ALA A 73 19.91 -0.85 3.88
N VAL A 74 18.92 0.06 4.02
CA VAL A 74 17.55 -0.18 3.59
C VAL A 74 17.46 -0.19 2.06
N LEU A 75 18.05 0.81 1.40
CA LEU A 75 18.04 0.92 -0.06
C LEU A 75 18.75 -0.25 -0.74
N ALA A 76 19.78 -0.82 -0.13
CA ALA A 76 20.49 -1.99 -0.63
C ALA A 76 19.62 -3.26 -0.72
N ARG A 77 18.42 -3.27 -0.12
CA ARG A 77 17.44 -4.37 -0.28
C ARG A 77 16.69 -4.31 -1.60
N TYR A 78 16.81 -3.23 -2.37
CA TYR A 78 16.13 -3.00 -3.63
C TYR A 78 17.14 -2.93 -4.77
N ASP A 79 16.78 -3.56 -5.89
CA ASP A 79 17.61 -3.53 -7.10
C ASP A 79 17.31 -2.25 -7.90
N GLY A 80 18.16 -1.25 -7.76
CA GLY A 80 18.11 -0.01 -8.55
C GLY A 80 16.77 0.76 -8.49
N PRO A 81 16.29 1.20 -7.31
CA PRO A 81 15.00 1.84 -7.21
C PRO A 81 14.97 3.19 -7.94
N LYS A 82 14.05 3.34 -8.89
CA LYS A 82 13.82 4.59 -9.62
C LYS A 82 12.92 5.57 -8.87
N THR A 83 12.22 5.09 -7.85
CA THR A 83 11.33 5.86 -6.99
C THR A 83 11.49 5.38 -5.56
N VAL A 84 11.55 6.29 -4.60
CA VAL A 84 11.69 5.98 -3.18
C VAL A 84 10.60 6.69 -2.38
N LYS A 85 9.81 5.91 -1.64
CA LYS A 85 8.82 6.41 -0.67
C LYS A 85 9.43 6.38 0.73
N ILE A 86 9.41 7.50 1.44
CA ILE A 86 10.09 7.73 2.71
C ILE A 86 9.03 7.93 3.80
N LYS A 87 9.06 7.12 4.85
CA LYS A 87 8.19 7.31 6.01
C LYS A 87 8.64 8.50 6.83
N VAL A 88 7.68 9.38 7.13
CA VAL A 88 7.84 10.59 7.94
C VAL A 88 6.74 10.65 9.00
N ALA A 89 6.77 11.63 9.88
CA ALA A 89 5.77 11.80 10.95
C ALA A 89 5.63 10.59 11.89
N GLU A 90 6.68 9.79 12.05
CA GLU A 90 6.63 8.65 12.97
C GLU A 90 6.52 9.16 14.40
N ARG A 91 5.62 8.54 15.17
CA ARG A 91 5.37 8.94 16.55
C ARG A 91 6.65 8.92 17.40
N GLY A 92 6.96 10.06 18.03
CA GLY A 92 8.15 10.24 18.84
C GLY A 92 9.39 10.68 18.07
N GLN A 93 9.26 10.95 16.76
CA GLN A 93 10.31 11.60 15.95
C GLN A 93 9.97 13.06 15.68
N SER A 94 11.01 13.87 15.48
CA SER A 94 10.89 15.30 15.15
C SER A 94 10.88 15.54 13.65
N LEU A 95 10.44 16.73 13.25
CA LEU A 95 10.52 17.18 11.86
C LEU A 95 11.97 17.23 11.35
N GLU A 96 12.93 17.57 12.21
CA GLU A 96 14.35 17.57 11.88
C GLU A 96 14.85 16.17 11.50
N GLU A 97 14.39 15.13 12.20
CA GLU A 97 14.73 13.75 11.88
C GLU A 97 14.12 13.33 10.54
N ASP A 98 12.90 13.76 10.23
CA ASP A 98 12.25 13.52 8.95
C ASP A 98 13.00 14.18 7.79
N VAL A 99 13.36 15.47 7.93
CA VAL A 99 14.14 16.22 6.92
C VAL A 99 15.52 15.57 6.73
N ALA A 100 16.21 15.20 7.82
CA ALA A 100 17.50 14.53 7.73
C ALA A 100 17.41 13.15 7.03
N ARG A 101 16.31 12.42 7.24
CA ARG A 101 16.06 11.14 6.55
C ARG A 101 15.82 11.35 5.06
N VAL A 102 15.01 12.34 4.67
CA VAL A 102 14.76 12.67 3.25
C VAL A 102 16.06 13.09 2.57
N ALA A 103 16.88 13.93 3.23
CA ALA A 103 18.20 14.33 2.74
C ALA A 103 19.13 13.12 2.51
N ALA A 104 19.14 12.18 3.48
CA ALA A 104 19.95 10.96 3.36
C ALA A 104 19.49 10.07 2.20
N VAL A 105 18.18 9.97 1.94
CA VAL A 105 17.64 9.23 0.79
C VAL A 105 18.01 9.93 -0.51
N ALA A 106 17.85 11.25 -0.61
CA ALA A 106 18.23 12.03 -1.79
C ALA A 106 19.71 11.84 -2.15
N ALA A 107 20.58 11.82 -1.15
CA ALA A 107 22.00 11.58 -1.32
C ALA A 107 22.35 10.13 -1.71
N ALA A 108 21.63 9.14 -1.16
CA ALA A 108 21.90 7.73 -1.39
C ALA A 108 21.27 7.16 -2.68
N ALA A 109 20.23 7.82 -3.20
CA ALA A 109 19.51 7.42 -4.44
C ALA A 109 19.39 8.63 -5.39
N PRO A 110 20.51 9.17 -5.91
CA PRO A 110 20.46 10.35 -6.77
C PRO A 110 19.71 10.05 -8.07
N GLY A 111 18.83 10.97 -8.45
CA GLY A 111 17.99 10.85 -9.64
C GLY A 111 16.73 10.01 -9.48
N SER A 112 16.49 9.40 -8.33
CA SER A 112 15.21 8.76 -8.02
C SER A 112 14.13 9.80 -7.73
N ALA A 113 12.89 9.53 -8.15
CA ALA A 113 11.72 10.29 -7.72
C ALA A 113 11.49 10.04 -6.22
N LEU A 114 11.26 11.10 -5.45
CA LEU A 114 11.08 11.01 -4.01
C LEU A 114 9.62 11.28 -3.63
N ARG A 115 9.14 10.53 -2.64
CA ARG A 115 7.82 10.67 -2.03
C ARG A 115 7.94 10.57 -0.53
N VAL A 116 7.09 11.27 0.18
CA VAL A 116 6.95 11.11 1.65
C VAL A 116 5.58 10.53 1.98
N ASP A 117 5.51 9.76 3.07
CA ASP A 117 4.28 9.17 3.56
C ASP A 117 4.20 9.40 5.08
N ALA A 118 3.28 10.28 5.47
CA ALA A 118 3.10 10.72 6.84
C ALA A 118 2.02 9.91 7.61
N ASN A 119 1.26 9.05 6.91
CA ASN A 119 0.19 8.24 7.49
C ASN A 119 -0.78 9.03 8.40
N GLY A 120 -1.07 10.30 8.04
CA GLY A 120 -1.92 11.19 8.83
C GLY A 120 -1.30 11.70 10.13
N GLY A 121 0.02 11.58 10.28
CA GLY A 121 0.72 11.87 11.54
C GLY A 121 0.96 13.35 11.81
N TRP A 122 0.76 14.25 10.86
CA TRP A 122 0.89 15.69 11.04
C TRP A 122 -0.48 16.35 11.17
N ASP A 123 -0.55 17.44 11.94
CA ASP A 123 -1.62 18.42 11.80
C ASP A 123 -1.36 19.32 10.58
N VAL A 124 -2.35 20.11 10.17
CA VAL A 124 -2.25 20.95 8.96
C VAL A 124 -1.08 21.95 9.04
N PRO A 125 -0.86 22.71 10.12
CA PRO A 125 0.29 23.60 10.22
C PRO A 125 1.63 22.89 10.08
N THR A 126 1.82 21.77 10.77
CA THR A 126 3.04 20.95 10.71
C THR A 126 3.26 20.36 9.33
N ALA A 127 2.20 19.84 8.68
CA ALA A 127 2.27 19.32 7.33
C ALA A 127 2.74 20.38 6.32
N VAL A 128 2.18 21.59 6.41
CA VAL A 128 2.55 22.72 5.55
C VAL A 128 4.00 23.15 5.79
N GLU A 129 4.44 23.21 7.04
CA GLU A 129 5.83 23.53 7.39
C GLU A 129 6.78 22.45 6.85
N ALA A 130 6.48 21.17 7.12
CA ALA A 130 7.27 20.03 6.65
C ALA A 130 7.44 20.03 5.13
N LEU A 131 6.32 20.14 4.39
CA LEU A 131 6.34 20.10 2.94
C LEU A 131 6.97 21.36 2.32
N THR A 132 6.92 22.51 3.00
CA THR A 132 7.67 23.70 2.61
C THR A 132 9.19 23.46 2.72
N ARG A 133 9.65 22.87 3.81
CA ARG A 133 11.08 22.53 4.00
C ARG A 133 11.55 21.43 3.06
N LEU A 134 10.68 20.47 2.75
CA LEU A 134 10.99 19.35 1.87
C LEU A 134 10.87 19.68 0.39
N ALA A 135 10.34 20.86 0.01
CA ALA A 135 10.15 21.27 -1.37
C ALA A 135 11.47 21.30 -2.18
N GLU A 136 12.61 21.59 -1.53
CA GLU A 136 13.92 21.59 -2.18
C GLU A 136 14.33 20.23 -2.77
N TYR A 137 13.77 19.11 -2.25
CA TYR A 137 14.03 17.75 -2.75
C TYR A 137 13.16 17.36 -3.96
N GLY A 138 12.25 18.22 -4.41
CA GLY A 138 11.41 17.95 -5.59
C GLY A 138 10.50 16.75 -5.42
N LEU A 139 9.79 16.66 -4.29
CA LEU A 139 8.88 15.56 -4.00
C LEU A 139 7.82 15.41 -5.08
N GLU A 140 7.63 14.19 -5.60
CA GLU A 140 6.58 13.85 -6.55
C GLU A 140 5.20 14.00 -5.90
N TYR A 141 5.04 13.46 -4.68
CA TYR A 141 3.87 13.70 -3.84
C TYR A 141 4.13 13.48 -2.34
N ALA A 142 3.23 13.98 -1.51
CA ALA A 142 3.12 13.66 -0.08
C ALA A 142 1.86 12.82 0.15
N GLU A 143 2.03 11.60 0.67
CA GLU A 143 0.95 10.66 0.97
C GLU A 143 0.42 10.92 2.38
N GLN A 144 -0.90 11.13 2.48
CA GLN A 144 -1.66 11.34 3.71
C GLN A 144 -0.94 12.27 4.70
N PRO A 145 -0.63 13.53 4.35
CA PRO A 145 0.07 14.44 5.25
C PRO A 145 -0.78 14.90 6.45
N ALA A 146 -2.12 14.77 6.38
CA ALA A 146 -3.05 15.14 7.43
C ALA A 146 -4.02 13.97 7.72
N PRO A 147 -4.67 13.92 8.92
CA PRO A 147 -5.40 12.73 9.35
C PRO A 147 -6.72 12.49 8.61
N ASP A 148 -7.33 13.52 8.04
CA ASP A 148 -8.66 13.47 7.43
C ASP A 148 -8.74 14.23 6.11
N ILE A 149 -9.90 14.12 5.44
CA ILE A 149 -10.15 14.70 4.12
C ILE A 149 -10.07 16.23 4.16
N ASP A 150 -10.61 16.86 5.20
CA ASP A 150 -10.57 18.33 5.32
C ASP A 150 -9.13 18.84 5.52
N GLY A 151 -8.35 18.15 6.35
CA GLY A 151 -6.93 18.45 6.54
C GLY A 151 -6.12 18.28 5.24
N LEU A 152 -6.37 17.21 4.48
CA LEU A 152 -5.73 17.04 3.16
C LEU A 152 -6.03 18.22 2.23
N ARG A 153 -7.31 18.61 2.15
CA ARG A 153 -7.74 19.75 1.34
C ARG A 153 -7.06 21.05 1.79
N GLN A 154 -6.99 21.31 3.08
CA GLN A 154 -6.34 22.50 3.62
C GLN A 154 -4.84 22.53 3.28
N VAL A 155 -4.12 21.43 3.48
CA VAL A 155 -2.70 21.31 3.12
C VAL A 155 -2.51 21.57 1.63
N ARG A 156 -3.30 20.90 0.77
CA ARG A 156 -3.22 21.05 -0.69
C ARG A 156 -3.41 22.50 -1.14
N LEU A 157 -4.42 23.19 -0.61
CA LEU A 157 -4.71 24.60 -0.95
C LEU A 157 -3.58 25.52 -0.47
N GLU A 158 -3.04 25.30 0.73
CA GLU A 158 -1.99 26.11 1.29
C GLU A 158 -0.66 25.95 0.52
N LEU A 159 -0.30 24.72 0.11
CA LEU A 159 0.88 24.48 -0.73
C LEU A 159 0.75 25.18 -2.08
N ARG A 160 -0.42 25.10 -2.73
CA ARG A 160 -0.69 25.83 -3.98
C ARG A 160 -0.55 27.34 -3.81
N ARG A 161 -1.10 27.88 -2.71
CA ARG A 161 -0.98 29.32 -2.39
C ARG A 161 0.47 29.75 -2.24
N ARG A 162 1.34 28.87 -1.74
CA ARG A 162 2.79 29.10 -1.59
C ARG A 162 3.60 28.82 -2.85
N GLY A 163 2.98 28.34 -3.93
CA GLY A 163 3.67 27.97 -5.17
C GLY A 163 4.49 26.68 -5.04
N ILE A 164 4.17 25.82 -4.07
CA ILE A 164 4.84 24.52 -3.87
C ILE A 164 4.12 23.48 -4.72
N GLY A 165 4.87 22.86 -5.65
CA GLY A 165 4.32 21.91 -6.64
C GLY A 165 4.14 20.47 -6.14
N THR A 166 4.45 20.16 -4.87
CA THR A 166 4.25 18.82 -4.30
C THR A 166 2.77 18.44 -4.32
N LEU A 167 2.44 17.33 -4.99
CA LEU A 167 1.06 16.81 -5.05
C LEU A 167 0.66 16.16 -3.71
N ILE A 168 -0.64 16.10 -3.44
CA ILE A 168 -1.20 15.41 -2.27
C ILE A 168 -1.84 14.10 -2.70
N ALA A 169 -1.45 13.00 -2.05
CA ALA A 169 -2.03 11.67 -2.22
C ALA A 169 -2.84 11.26 -0.98
N ALA A 170 -4.07 10.75 -1.19
CA ALA A 170 -4.90 10.21 -0.11
C ALA A 170 -4.73 8.69 -0.02
N ASP A 171 -4.36 8.15 1.17
CA ASP A 171 -4.29 6.70 1.47
C ASP A 171 -5.31 6.31 2.56
N GLU A 172 -5.11 6.77 3.78
CA GLU A 172 -6.01 6.44 4.89
C GLU A 172 -7.44 6.93 4.66
N SER A 173 -7.58 8.00 3.93
CA SER A 173 -8.87 8.61 3.57
C SER A 173 -9.59 7.92 2.40
N VAL A 174 -9.08 6.78 1.88
CA VAL A 174 -9.66 6.03 0.76
C VAL A 174 -9.79 4.52 1.04
N ARG A 175 -9.94 4.14 2.31
CA ARG A 175 -9.98 2.72 2.72
C ARG A 175 -11.33 2.04 2.51
N LYS A 176 -12.42 2.79 2.45
CA LYS A 176 -13.78 2.26 2.25
C LYS A 176 -14.25 2.56 0.82
N GLU A 177 -15.23 1.81 0.36
CA GLU A 177 -15.74 1.84 -1.02
C GLU A 177 -16.10 3.24 -1.53
N ASN A 178 -16.69 4.07 -0.69
CA ASN A 178 -17.15 5.41 -1.07
C ASN A 178 -16.13 6.52 -0.78
N ASP A 179 -15.07 6.23 -0.03
CA ASP A 179 -14.08 7.22 0.38
C ASP A 179 -13.33 7.85 -0.81
N PRO A 180 -12.89 7.09 -1.85
CA PRO A 180 -12.24 7.67 -3.02
C PRO A 180 -13.11 8.67 -3.77
N LEU A 181 -14.42 8.41 -3.82
CA LEU A 181 -15.39 9.31 -4.46
C LEU A 181 -15.57 10.60 -3.64
N LEU A 182 -15.54 10.49 -2.32
CA LEU A 182 -15.62 11.64 -1.43
C LEU A 182 -14.36 12.51 -1.56
N VAL A 183 -13.16 11.91 -1.55
CA VAL A 183 -11.89 12.62 -1.77
C VAL A 183 -11.89 13.39 -3.09
N ALA A 184 -12.39 12.78 -4.17
CA ALA A 184 -12.51 13.42 -5.46
C ALA A 184 -13.51 14.60 -5.45
N ARG A 185 -14.70 14.40 -4.85
CA ARG A 185 -15.75 15.42 -4.76
C ARG A 185 -15.33 16.63 -3.95
N GLU A 186 -14.63 16.41 -2.85
CA GLU A 186 -14.13 17.48 -1.97
C GLU A 186 -12.83 18.12 -2.51
N GLU A 187 -12.31 17.66 -3.64
CA GLU A 187 -11.02 18.08 -4.21
C GLU A 187 -9.88 18.03 -3.18
N ALA A 188 -9.90 17.01 -2.31
CA ALA A 188 -9.01 16.94 -1.16
C ALA A 188 -7.60 16.47 -1.52
N ALA A 189 -7.42 15.76 -2.64
CA ALA A 189 -6.13 15.25 -3.09
C ALA A 189 -5.98 15.37 -4.61
N ASP A 190 -4.75 15.23 -5.10
CA ASP A 190 -4.41 15.23 -6.53
C ASP A 190 -4.40 13.81 -7.11
N LEU A 191 -4.22 12.81 -6.26
CA LEU A 191 -4.21 11.38 -6.59
C LEU A 191 -4.65 10.55 -5.37
N ILE A 192 -5.00 9.27 -5.62
CA ILE A 192 -5.42 8.34 -4.59
C ILE A 192 -4.49 7.13 -4.53
N VAL A 193 -4.24 6.63 -3.31
CA VAL A 193 -3.50 5.39 -3.07
C VAL A 193 -4.51 4.28 -2.78
N VAL A 194 -4.59 3.29 -3.66
CA VAL A 194 -5.59 2.22 -3.58
C VAL A 194 -4.96 0.88 -3.26
N LYS A 195 -5.68 0.06 -2.49
CA LYS A 195 -5.29 -1.30 -2.12
C LYS A 195 -6.43 -2.26 -2.47
N VAL A 196 -6.08 -3.39 -3.08
CA VAL A 196 -7.07 -4.37 -3.57
C VAL A 196 -7.97 -4.90 -2.46
N GLN A 197 -7.36 -5.27 -1.34
CA GLN A 197 -8.05 -5.99 -0.27
C GLN A 197 -9.09 -5.11 0.44
N PRO A 198 -8.78 -3.90 0.92
CA PRO A 198 -9.77 -3.00 1.51
C PRO A 198 -10.91 -2.64 0.56
N LEU A 199 -10.64 -2.51 -0.73
CA LEU A 199 -11.64 -2.16 -1.74
C LEU A 199 -12.45 -3.37 -2.23
N GLY A 200 -12.12 -4.59 -1.80
CA GLY A 200 -12.94 -5.78 -2.02
C GLY A 200 -12.69 -6.51 -3.34
N GLY A 201 -11.51 -6.33 -3.95
CA GLY A 201 -11.07 -7.05 -5.14
C GLY A 201 -10.57 -6.15 -6.26
N VAL A 202 -9.95 -6.76 -7.27
CA VAL A 202 -9.33 -6.04 -8.39
C VAL A 202 -10.39 -5.34 -9.26
N ARG A 203 -11.47 -6.05 -9.64
CA ARG A 203 -12.52 -5.47 -10.49
C ARG A 203 -13.20 -4.31 -9.82
N ARG A 204 -13.52 -4.48 -8.53
CA ARG A 204 -14.16 -3.42 -7.76
C ARG A 204 -13.24 -2.20 -7.58
N ALA A 205 -11.95 -2.41 -7.34
CA ALA A 205 -10.98 -1.32 -7.27
C ALA A 205 -10.85 -0.57 -8.60
N LEU A 206 -10.88 -1.27 -9.75
CA LEU A 206 -10.91 -0.64 -11.07
C LEU A 206 -12.15 0.24 -11.27
N ASP A 207 -13.33 -0.25 -10.89
CA ASP A 207 -14.59 0.50 -11.00
C ASP A 207 -14.55 1.76 -10.12
N ILE A 208 -14.03 1.66 -8.89
CA ILE A 208 -13.90 2.79 -7.95
C ILE A 208 -12.93 3.84 -8.51
N VAL A 209 -11.76 3.43 -9.00
CA VAL A 209 -10.77 4.34 -9.59
C VAL A 209 -11.37 5.07 -10.80
N ALA A 210 -12.07 4.34 -11.67
CA ALA A 210 -12.74 4.94 -12.84
C ALA A 210 -13.80 5.97 -12.44
N GLN A 211 -14.57 5.70 -11.38
CA GLN A 211 -15.60 6.63 -10.89
C GLN A 211 -14.99 7.85 -10.18
N ALA A 212 -13.89 7.68 -9.45
CA ALA A 212 -13.21 8.79 -8.78
C ALA A 212 -12.56 9.77 -9.78
N GLY A 213 -12.14 9.29 -10.95
CA GLY A 213 -11.53 10.12 -11.99
C GLY A 213 -10.20 10.76 -11.59
N LEU A 214 -9.56 10.27 -10.52
CA LEU A 214 -8.25 10.70 -10.06
C LEU A 214 -7.17 9.69 -10.47
N PRO A 215 -5.94 10.14 -10.75
CA PRO A 215 -4.80 9.24 -10.90
C PRO A 215 -4.67 8.32 -9.68
N ALA A 216 -4.37 7.04 -9.91
CA ALA A 216 -4.25 6.06 -8.83
C ALA A 216 -2.84 5.50 -8.73
N VAL A 217 -2.39 5.30 -7.49
CA VAL A 217 -1.20 4.53 -7.12
C VAL A 217 -1.67 3.27 -6.42
N VAL A 218 -1.29 2.11 -6.92
CA VAL A 218 -1.60 0.84 -6.23
C VAL A 218 -0.56 0.58 -5.15
N SER A 219 -1.03 0.26 -3.95
CA SER A 219 -0.17 -0.03 -2.81
C SER A 219 -0.57 -1.36 -2.14
N SER A 220 0.20 -1.79 -1.16
CA SER A 220 0.01 -3.03 -0.41
C SER A 220 -0.26 -2.75 1.07
N ALA A 221 -0.72 -3.77 1.78
CA ALA A 221 -0.92 -3.77 3.23
C ALA A 221 0.06 -4.74 3.93
N LEU A 222 1.32 -4.79 3.48
CA LEU A 222 2.33 -5.76 3.93
C LEU A 222 1.92 -7.21 3.60
N ASP A 223 1.42 -7.41 2.42
CA ASP A 223 0.97 -8.72 1.94
C ASP A 223 2.16 -9.64 1.61
N SER A 224 1.95 -10.96 1.63
CA SER A 224 2.89 -11.92 1.02
C SER A 224 2.91 -11.75 -0.50
N SER A 225 3.82 -12.43 -1.20
CA SER A 225 3.81 -12.42 -2.68
C SER A 225 2.46 -12.82 -3.28
N VAL A 226 1.66 -13.65 -2.57
CA VAL A 226 0.32 -14.01 -3.03
C VAL A 226 -0.59 -12.80 -3.05
N GLY A 227 -0.66 -12.03 -1.94
CA GLY A 227 -1.45 -10.80 -1.85
C GLY A 227 -0.90 -9.70 -2.76
N ILE A 228 0.43 -9.53 -2.84
CA ILE A 228 1.08 -8.60 -3.78
C ILE A 228 0.69 -8.91 -5.23
N SER A 229 0.49 -10.17 -5.61
CA SER A 229 0.08 -10.53 -6.98
C SER A 229 -1.28 -9.91 -7.37
N ALA A 230 -2.18 -9.74 -6.41
CA ALA A 230 -3.46 -9.05 -6.63
C ALA A 230 -3.25 -7.53 -6.86
N GLY A 231 -2.37 -6.90 -6.08
CA GLY A 231 -1.97 -5.50 -6.30
C GLY A 231 -1.31 -5.29 -7.66
N VAL A 232 -0.40 -6.20 -8.05
CA VAL A 232 0.23 -6.18 -9.37
C VAL A 232 -0.82 -6.36 -10.48
N ALA A 233 -1.80 -7.23 -10.29
CA ALA A 233 -2.89 -7.42 -11.26
C ALA A 233 -3.77 -6.17 -11.40
N LEU A 234 -4.09 -5.47 -10.30
CA LEU A 234 -4.80 -4.19 -10.34
C LEU A 234 -3.99 -3.15 -11.12
N ALA A 235 -2.73 -2.94 -10.75
CA ALA A 235 -1.85 -1.98 -11.43
C ALA A 235 -1.68 -2.31 -12.91
N ALA A 236 -1.61 -3.60 -13.25
CA ALA A 236 -1.48 -4.04 -14.63
C ALA A 236 -2.76 -3.86 -15.46
N ALA A 237 -3.93 -3.83 -14.83
CA ALA A 237 -5.22 -3.65 -15.49
C ALA A 237 -5.69 -2.18 -15.56
N LEU A 238 -5.08 -1.26 -14.81
CA LEU A 238 -5.38 0.17 -14.91
C LEU A 238 -4.99 0.71 -16.29
N PRO A 239 -5.86 1.48 -16.97
CA PRO A 239 -5.54 2.10 -18.26
C PRO A 239 -4.29 3.01 -18.17
N GLU A 240 -4.26 3.87 -17.16
CA GLU A 240 -3.16 4.77 -16.87
C GLU A 240 -2.47 4.38 -15.57
N LEU A 241 -1.13 4.41 -15.56
CA LEU A 241 -0.31 4.13 -14.40
C LEU A 241 0.87 5.12 -14.38
N PRO A 242 0.60 6.41 -14.09
CA PRO A 242 1.62 7.45 -14.18
C PRO A 242 2.68 7.38 -13.08
N TYR A 243 2.38 6.67 -11.99
CA TYR A 243 3.24 6.61 -10.81
C TYR A 243 3.67 5.17 -10.50
N ALA A 244 4.89 5.01 -9.98
CA ALA A 244 5.35 3.72 -9.46
C ALA A 244 4.49 3.27 -8.26
N CYS A 245 4.22 1.97 -8.14
CA CYS A 245 3.33 1.39 -7.15
C CYS A 245 4.05 1.01 -5.85
N GLY A 246 3.35 1.09 -4.72
CA GLY A 246 3.84 0.69 -3.40
C GLY A 246 3.74 -0.82 -3.16
N LEU A 247 4.23 -1.64 -4.11
CA LEU A 247 4.05 -3.11 -4.12
C LEU A 247 5.34 -3.90 -3.81
N ALA A 248 6.46 -3.22 -3.54
CA ALA A 248 7.73 -3.88 -3.26
C ALA A 248 7.97 -4.17 -1.77
N THR A 249 6.91 -4.29 -0.96
CA THR A 249 7.01 -4.49 0.49
C THR A 249 7.50 -5.88 0.90
N VAL A 250 7.47 -6.88 0.02
CA VAL A 250 8.11 -8.19 0.25
C VAL A 250 9.60 -8.02 0.54
N SER A 251 10.28 -7.03 -0.05
CA SER A 251 11.69 -6.71 0.22
C SER A 251 11.98 -6.32 1.68
N LEU A 252 10.95 -5.99 2.47
CA LEU A 252 11.06 -5.67 3.90
C LEU A 252 10.87 -6.89 4.80
N MET A 253 10.41 -8.02 4.25
CA MET A 253 10.15 -9.26 4.99
C MET A 253 11.41 -10.13 5.05
N ASP A 254 11.50 -10.96 6.09
CA ASP A 254 12.60 -11.91 6.27
C ASP A 254 12.28 -13.29 5.65
N GLY A 255 11.07 -13.47 5.11
CA GLY A 255 10.61 -14.68 4.45
C GLY A 255 9.29 -14.50 3.70
N ASP A 256 8.97 -15.47 2.86
CA ASP A 256 7.75 -15.51 2.06
C ASP A 256 7.29 -16.97 1.90
N VAL A 257 6.12 -17.17 1.37
CA VAL A 257 5.43 -18.47 1.20
C VAL A 257 5.69 -19.13 -0.17
N THR A 258 6.64 -18.60 -0.93
CA THR A 258 6.98 -19.07 -2.29
C THR A 258 8.48 -19.08 -2.49
N GLY A 259 9.00 -20.09 -3.20
CA GLY A 259 10.39 -20.15 -3.65
C GLY A 259 10.73 -19.11 -4.75
N ARG A 260 9.70 -18.43 -5.29
CA ARG A 260 9.86 -17.39 -6.33
C ARG A 260 9.09 -16.12 -5.94
N PRO A 261 9.55 -15.37 -4.91
CA PRO A 261 8.85 -14.19 -4.42
C PRO A 261 8.75 -13.10 -5.50
N LEU A 262 7.78 -12.22 -5.33
CA LEU A 262 7.63 -11.01 -6.15
C LEU A 262 8.60 -9.92 -5.65
N MET A 263 9.87 -10.11 -5.96
CA MET A 263 10.93 -9.14 -5.69
C MET A 263 11.11 -8.21 -6.89
N PRO A 264 11.29 -6.90 -6.66
CA PRO A 264 11.55 -5.96 -7.74
C PRO A 264 12.90 -6.24 -8.41
N ALA A 265 12.94 -6.09 -9.74
CA ALA A 265 14.16 -6.10 -10.53
C ALA A 265 14.18 -4.85 -11.39
N GLY A 266 15.24 -4.03 -11.30
CA GLY A 266 15.34 -2.76 -12.02
C GLY A 266 14.21 -1.78 -11.70
N GLY A 267 13.60 -1.84 -10.52
CA GLY A 267 12.48 -1.01 -10.11
C GLY A 267 11.11 -1.45 -10.65
N GLU A 268 10.97 -2.70 -11.11
CA GLU A 268 9.72 -3.24 -11.67
C GLU A 268 9.38 -4.62 -11.08
N LEU A 269 8.09 -4.96 -11.02
CA LEU A 269 7.58 -6.29 -10.71
C LEU A 269 6.98 -6.95 -11.95
N PRO A 270 7.22 -8.25 -12.19
CA PRO A 270 6.56 -8.99 -13.27
C PRO A 270 5.07 -9.22 -12.94
N VAL A 271 4.22 -9.13 -13.96
CA VAL A 271 2.80 -9.45 -13.85
C VAL A 271 2.63 -10.96 -13.96
N ARG A 272 2.46 -11.61 -12.82
CA ARG A 272 2.24 -13.07 -12.74
C ARG A 272 1.50 -13.46 -11.48
N ARG A 273 0.88 -14.61 -11.49
CA ARG A 273 0.41 -15.27 -10.28
C ARG A 273 1.58 -15.91 -9.53
N VAL A 274 1.34 -16.22 -8.28
CA VAL A 274 2.33 -16.80 -7.37
C VAL A 274 1.86 -18.20 -6.97
N GLU A 275 2.74 -19.17 -7.15
CA GLU A 275 2.56 -20.51 -6.60
C GLU A 275 3.15 -20.55 -5.20
N VAL A 276 2.46 -21.22 -4.31
CA VAL A 276 2.88 -21.40 -2.93
C VAL A 276 3.71 -22.67 -2.80
N ASP A 277 4.74 -22.62 -2.00
CA ASP A 277 5.64 -23.72 -1.69
C ASP A 277 5.22 -24.37 -0.38
N GLU A 278 4.94 -25.69 -0.41
CA GLU A 278 4.43 -26.42 0.75
C GLU A 278 5.43 -26.47 1.91
N ASP A 279 6.73 -26.60 1.62
CA ASP A 279 7.79 -26.59 2.64
C ASP A 279 7.89 -25.23 3.33
N LEU A 280 7.67 -24.16 2.57
CA LEU A 280 7.63 -22.78 3.13
C LEU A 280 6.34 -22.52 3.93
N LEU A 281 5.21 -23.09 3.52
CA LEU A 281 3.98 -23.04 4.32
C LEU A 281 4.18 -23.71 5.67
N GLU A 282 4.78 -24.89 5.70
CA GLU A 282 5.09 -25.61 6.95
C GLU A 282 6.08 -24.82 7.79
N ARG A 283 7.15 -24.32 7.20
CA ARG A 283 8.20 -23.55 7.89
C ARG A 283 7.67 -22.28 8.56
N TYR A 284 6.73 -21.58 7.92
CA TYR A 284 6.15 -20.32 8.42
C TYR A 284 4.76 -20.49 9.02
N ALA A 285 4.33 -21.74 9.25
CA ALA A 285 3.03 -22.01 9.85
C ALA A 285 2.86 -21.29 11.20
N ALA A 286 1.72 -20.64 11.37
CA ALA A 286 1.38 -20.03 12.64
C ALA A 286 1.14 -21.11 13.71
N PRO A 287 1.35 -20.82 15.00
CA PRO A 287 0.98 -21.76 16.08
C PRO A 287 -0.49 -22.19 15.98
N ALA A 288 -0.81 -23.42 16.42
CA ALA A 288 -2.15 -24.02 16.29
C ALA A 288 -3.27 -23.12 16.83
N GLU A 289 -3.05 -22.46 17.98
CA GLU A 289 -3.99 -21.49 18.55
C GLU A 289 -4.29 -20.33 17.57
N ARG A 290 -3.26 -19.83 16.86
CA ARG A 290 -3.44 -18.75 15.87
C ARG A 290 -4.12 -19.24 14.60
N GLN A 291 -3.85 -20.49 14.19
CA GLN A 291 -4.56 -21.10 13.06
C GLN A 291 -6.06 -21.25 13.37
N GLN A 292 -6.40 -21.71 14.57
CA GLN A 292 -7.80 -21.79 15.02
C GLN A 292 -8.46 -20.41 15.03
N TRP A 293 -7.80 -19.39 15.60
CA TRP A 293 -8.32 -18.03 15.64
C TRP A 293 -8.61 -17.47 14.23
N TRP A 294 -7.71 -17.74 13.26
CA TRP A 294 -7.92 -17.31 11.88
C TRP A 294 -9.07 -18.06 11.21
N THR A 295 -9.25 -19.34 11.50
CA THR A 295 -10.38 -20.14 10.99
C THR A 295 -11.71 -19.60 11.52
N GLU A 296 -11.80 -19.36 12.82
CA GLU A 296 -12.99 -18.77 13.44
C GLU A 296 -13.28 -17.35 12.90
N ARG A 297 -12.23 -16.55 12.68
CA ARG A 297 -12.36 -15.22 12.07
C ARG A 297 -12.87 -15.31 10.64
N LEU A 298 -12.34 -16.22 9.83
CA LEU A 298 -12.83 -16.45 8.47
C LEU A 298 -14.32 -16.77 8.47
N GLU A 299 -14.77 -17.66 9.34
CA GLU A 299 -16.17 -18.04 9.45
C GLU A 299 -17.08 -16.86 9.83
N ARG A 300 -16.69 -16.05 10.81
CA ARG A 300 -17.44 -14.83 11.19
C ARG A 300 -17.50 -13.82 10.05
N THR A 301 -16.34 -13.57 9.43
CA THR A 301 -16.24 -12.67 8.28
C THR A 301 -17.08 -13.14 7.10
N TYR A 302 -17.11 -14.46 6.85
CA TYR A 302 -17.94 -15.04 5.79
C TYR A 302 -19.44 -14.84 6.06
N ARG A 303 -19.90 -15.03 7.29
CA ARG A 303 -21.31 -14.76 7.68
C ARG A 303 -21.67 -13.29 7.45
N THR A 304 -20.77 -12.38 7.81
CA THR A 304 -20.94 -10.94 7.58
C THR A 304 -21.03 -10.63 6.08
N LEU A 305 -20.12 -11.18 5.27
CA LEU A 305 -20.12 -11.02 3.82
C LEU A 305 -21.39 -11.56 3.17
N ALA A 306 -21.85 -12.74 3.59
CA ALA A 306 -23.08 -13.38 3.09
C ALA A 306 -24.33 -12.59 3.49
N GLY A 307 -24.40 -12.06 4.71
CA GLY A 307 -25.49 -11.22 5.21
C GLY A 307 -25.61 -9.90 4.42
N VAL A 308 -24.51 -9.26 4.09
CA VAL A 308 -24.47 -8.05 3.23
C VAL A 308 -24.92 -8.38 1.81
N ALA A 309 -24.58 -9.56 1.26
CA ALA A 309 -25.02 -9.98 -0.08
C ALA A 309 -26.52 -10.25 -0.15
N ALA A 310 -27.12 -10.76 0.93
CA ALA A 310 -28.56 -11.04 1.00
C ALA A 310 -29.43 -9.77 1.21
N ALA A 311 -28.83 -8.67 1.69
CA ALA A 311 -29.52 -7.40 1.96
C ALA A 311 -29.48 -6.41 0.78
N ARG A 312 -28.79 -6.74 -0.30
CA ARG A 312 -28.72 -5.98 -1.56
C ARG A 312 -29.53 -6.65 -2.66
#